data_fce5002d606286dba9ba38aeae24292d
#
_entry.id   fce5002d606286dba9ba38aeae24292d
#
_cell.length_a   1.000
_cell.length_b   1.000
_cell.length_c   1.000
_cell.angle_alpha   90.00
_cell.angle_beta   90.00
_cell.angle_gamma   90.00
#
_symmetry.space_group_name_H-M   'P 1'
#
loop_
_entity.id
_entity.type
_entity.pdbx_description
1 polymer ?
#
loop_
_entity_poly.entity_id
_entity_poly.type
_entity_poly.pdbx_seq_one_letter_code
_entity_poly.pdbx_strand_id
1 'polypeptide(L)'
;PIIELSDIRLRYGQEQIFSIVSLQVCRGDFMAVSGPNGAGKTTLLRILLKLLKPTSGRVTYFDAQGKPTKRLPIGYLPQKSGIDIHFPITVRQMVLSGLITGWGLRQPADAEQRLGEVSERLGLEPFLHKPINALSGGQLQRSLLARAIISQPEVVVLDEPLSYVDKHFEQQIYHIVADLAKSSTIILVSHEMTVISGMANKHIIVNRGVEVCQNTHHGPRSPYAALKYHNRE
;
A
#
# COMPACT_ATOMS: atom_id res chain seq x y z
N PRO A 1 -1.51 5.95 17.75
CA PRO A 1 -1.82 5.57 16.37
C PRO A 1 -1.23 6.57 15.38
N ILE A 2 -1.09 6.16 14.10
CA ILE A 2 -0.81 7.05 12.97
C ILE A 2 -2.08 7.29 12.15
N ILE A 3 -2.99 6.29 12.11
CA ILE A 3 -4.31 6.36 11.48
C ILE A 3 -5.33 5.73 12.42
N GLU A 4 -6.47 6.37 12.59
CA GLU A 4 -7.62 5.85 13.35
C GLU A 4 -8.89 5.96 12.53
N LEU A 5 -9.60 4.84 12.43
CA LEU A 5 -10.96 4.75 11.93
C LEU A 5 -11.89 4.59 13.12
N SER A 6 -12.86 5.51 13.31
CA SER A 6 -13.80 5.49 14.43
C SER A 6 -15.22 5.33 13.89
N ASP A 7 -15.88 4.23 14.26
CA ASP A 7 -17.29 3.92 13.99
C ASP A 7 -17.70 4.07 12.51
N ILE A 8 -16.81 3.65 11.62
CA ILE A 8 -17.03 3.73 10.17
C ILE A 8 -18.20 2.85 9.77
N ARG A 9 -19.17 3.44 9.10
CA ARG A 9 -20.25 2.73 8.40
C ARG A 9 -20.25 3.11 6.94
N LEU A 10 -20.51 2.14 6.07
CA LEU A 10 -20.65 2.39 4.64
C LEU A 10 -21.84 1.63 4.08
N ARG A 11 -22.66 2.35 3.30
CA ARG A 11 -23.76 1.80 2.51
C ARG A 11 -23.72 2.36 1.11
N TYR A 12 -24.06 1.51 0.13
CA TYR A 12 -24.36 1.91 -1.23
C TYR A 12 -25.85 1.63 -1.49
N GLY A 13 -26.65 2.69 -1.51
CA GLY A 13 -28.11 2.55 -1.58
C GLY A 13 -28.65 1.73 -0.40
N GLN A 14 -29.24 0.58 -0.69
CA GLN A 14 -29.77 -0.36 0.33
C GLN A 14 -28.70 -1.35 0.84
N GLU A 15 -27.60 -1.52 0.10
CA GLU A 15 -26.57 -2.51 0.45
C GLU A 15 -25.63 -1.96 1.53
N GLN A 16 -25.49 -2.68 2.63
CA GLN A 16 -24.55 -2.37 3.70
C GLN A 16 -23.22 -3.09 3.44
N ILE A 17 -22.17 -2.31 3.22
CA ILE A 17 -20.81 -2.81 3.03
C ILE A 17 -20.12 -3.02 4.38
N PHE A 18 -20.19 -2.00 5.25
CA PHE A 18 -19.67 -2.08 6.62
C PHE A 18 -20.74 -1.67 7.64
N SER A 19 -20.91 -2.50 8.68
CA SER A 19 -21.85 -2.24 9.78
C SER A 19 -21.29 -1.19 10.76
N ILE A 20 -20.18 -1.53 11.42
CA ILE A 20 -19.37 -0.64 12.27
C ILE A 20 -17.93 -1.17 12.17
N VAL A 21 -17.01 -0.28 11.82
CA VAL A 21 -15.59 -0.60 11.79
C VAL A 21 -14.83 0.46 12.57
N SER A 22 -14.13 0.01 13.62
CA SER A 22 -13.16 0.82 14.35
C SER A 22 -11.81 0.11 14.30
N LEU A 23 -10.78 0.82 13.86
CA LEU A 23 -9.45 0.28 13.61
C LEU A 23 -8.40 1.34 13.92
N GLN A 24 -7.34 0.93 14.60
CA GLN A 24 -6.15 1.76 14.80
C GLN A 24 -4.96 1.13 14.09
N VAL A 25 -4.22 1.96 13.35
CA VAL A 25 -2.91 1.63 12.78
C VAL A 25 -1.88 2.42 13.56
N CYS A 26 -0.88 1.75 14.10
CA CYS A 26 0.21 2.38 14.83
C CYS A 26 1.44 2.60 13.93
N ARG A 27 2.31 3.53 14.30
CA ARG A 27 3.60 3.70 13.61
C ARG A 27 4.42 2.42 13.73
N GLY A 28 5.01 2.00 12.60
CA GLY A 28 5.78 0.76 12.53
C GLY A 28 4.95 -0.52 12.46
N ASP A 29 3.60 -0.42 12.41
CA ASP A 29 2.77 -1.60 12.12
C ASP A 29 3.08 -2.12 10.70
N PHE A 30 3.17 -3.45 10.59
CA PHE A 30 3.01 -4.15 9.34
C PHE A 30 1.67 -4.88 9.39
N MET A 31 0.65 -4.24 8.85
CA MET A 31 -0.72 -4.75 8.87
C MET A 31 -1.04 -5.50 7.59
N ALA A 32 -1.30 -6.79 7.71
CA ALA A 32 -1.82 -7.62 6.65
C ALA A 32 -3.36 -7.59 6.65
N VAL A 33 -3.95 -7.39 5.48
CA VAL A 33 -5.39 -7.35 5.25
C VAL A 33 -5.80 -8.49 4.37
N SER A 34 -6.65 -9.37 4.86
CA SER A 34 -7.18 -10.52 4.13
C SER A 34 -8.70 -10.53 4.08
N GLY A 35 -9.27 -11.49 3.35
CA GLY A 35 -10.71 -11.68 3.24
C GLY A 35 -11.12 -12.09 1.81
N PRO A 36 -12.35 -12.60 1.64
CA PRO A 36 -12.84 -13.05 0.34
C PRO A 36 -12.95 -11.91 -0.68
N ASN A 37 -13.05 -12.27 -1.97
CA ASN A 37 -13.30 -11.29 -3.02
C ASN A 37 -14.66 -10.62 -2.80
N GLY A 38 -14.74 -9.31 -3.02
CA GLY A 38 -15.96 -8.54 -2.78
C GLY A 38 -16.23 -8.20 -1.30
N ALA A 39 -15.39 -8.66 -0.35
CA ALA A 39 -15.58 -8.40 1.08
C ALA A 39 -15.38 -6.93 1.51
N GLY A 40 -14.89 -6.07 0.60
CA GLY A 40 -14.70 -4.64 0.90
C GLY A 40 -13.26 -4.24 1.23
N LYS A 41 -12.25 -5.08 0.99
CA LYS A 41 -10.83 -4.77 1.28
C LYS A 41 -10.37 -3.45 0.66
N THR A 42 -10.48 -3.32 -0.67
CA THR A 42 -10.14 -2.07 -1.40
C THR A 42 -11.01 -0.90 -0.94
N THR A 43 -12.28 -1.16 -0.59
CA THR A 43 -13.19 -0.14 -0.05
C THR A 43 -12.70 0.39 1.29
N LEU A 44 -12.26 -0.51 2.20
CA LEU A 44 -11.65 -0.14 3.47
C LEU A 44 -10.39 0.71 3.26
N LEU A 45 -9.51 0.31 2.34
CA LEU A 45 -8.32 1.10 1.99
C LEU A 45 -8.69 2.48 1.46
N ARG A 46 -9.68 2.58 0.56
CA ARG A 46 -10.13 3.89 0.04
C ARG A 46 -10.70 4.80 1.12
N ILE A 47 -11.40 4.25 2.12
CA ILE A 47 -11.86 5.02 3.29
C ILE A 47 -10.66 5.46 4.12
N LEU A 48 -9.74 4.55 4.44
CA LEU A 48 -8.51 4.83 5.20
C LEU A 48 -7.68 5.94 4.54
N LEU A 49 -7.58 5.93 3.22
CA LEU A 49 -6.88 6.93 2.41
C LEU A 49 -7.68 8.24 2.24
N LYS A 50 -8.90 8.32 2.79
CA LYS A 50 -9.85 9.44 2.56
C LYS A 50 -10.20 9.68 1.09
N LEU A 51 -10.04 8.66 0.24
CA LEU A 51 -10.48 8.65 -1.17
C LEU A 51 -11.97 8.33 -1.30
N LEU A 52 -12.56 7.73 -0.26
CA LEU A 52 -13.98 7.45 -0.17
C LEU A 52 -14.50 7.95 1.18
N LYS A 53 -15.54 8.78 1.14
CA LYS A 53 -16.20 9.25 2.35
C LYS A 53 -17.15 8.17 2.88
N PRO A 54 -17.03 7.75 4.16
CA PRO A 54 -17.99 6.82 4.75
C PRO A 54 -19.36 7.47 4.96
N THR A 55 -20.41 6.66 5.12
CA THR A 55 -21.77 7.14 5.44
C THR A 55 -21.82 7.78 6.83
N SER A 56 -21.09 7.20 7.80
CA SER A 56 -20.87 7.77 9.13
C SER A 56 -19.53 7.33 9.70
N GLY A 57 -19.12 7.94 10.80
CA GLY A 57 -17.81 7.74 11.39
C GLY A 57 -16.76 8.70 10.79
N ARG A 58 -15.51 8.53 11.20
CA ARG A 58 -14.43 9.42 10.78
C ARG A 58 -13.09 8.69 10.68
N VAL A 59 -12.21 9.22 9.82
CA VAL A 59 -10.79 8.82 9.73
C VAL A 59 -9.94 9.98 10.23
N THR A 60 -9.11 9.72 11.22
CA THR A 60 -8.19 10.70 11.81
C THR A 60 -6.76 10.25 11.54
N TYR A 61 -5.93 11.16 11.04
CA TYR A 61 -4.48 10.99 10.93
C TYR A 61 -3.80 11.71 12.09
N PHE A 62 -2.65 11.19 12.52
CA PHE A 62 -1.87 11.75 13.62
C PHE A 62 -0.43 12.00 13.16
N ASP A 63 0.14 13.13 13.58
CA ASP A 63 1.55 13.46 13.38
C ASP A 63 2.47 12.64 14.32
N ALA A 64 3.77 12.90 14.26
CA ALA A 64 4.77 12.24 15.09
C ALA A 64 4.59 12.54 16.60
N GLN A 65 3.93 13.63 16.95
CA GLN A 65 3.61 14.04 18.32
C GLN A 65 2.26 13.51 18.81
N GLY A 66 1.55 12.71 17.98
CA GLY A 66 0.22 12.17 18.31
C GLY A 66 -0.90 13.20 18.21
N LYS A 67 -0.69 14.35 17.57
CA LYS A 67 -1.73 15.36 17.33
C LYS A 67 -2.46 15.08 16.03
N PRO A 68 -3.79 15.30 15.98
CA PRO A 68 -4.54 15.18 14.73
C PRO A 68 -3.98 16.09 13.63
N THR A 69 -3.76 15.51 12.43
CA THR A 69 -3.27 16.22 11.26
C THR A 69 -4.16 15.99 10.04
N LYS A 70 -4.18 16.96 9.13
CA LYS A 70 -4.85 16.81 7.83
C LYS A 70 -3.97 16.16 6.77
N ARG A 71 -2.65 16.16 6.98
CA ARG A 71 -1.65 15.66 6.02
C ARG A 71 -0.85 14.54 6.66
N LEU A 72 -0.81 13.41 5.99
CA LEU A 72 0.03 12.28 6.32
C LEU A 72 0.68 11.83 5.00
N PRO A 73 2.02 11.74 4.93
CA PRO A 73 2.70 11.21 3.76
C PRO A 73 2.35 9.73 3.56
N ILE A 74 1.51 9.44 2.57
CA ILE A 74 1.06 8.08 2.26
C ILE A 74 1.41 7.77 0.82
N GLY A 75 2.15 6.67 0.60
CA GLY A 75 2.34 6.04 -0.69
C GLY A 75 1.24 5.00 -0.93
N TYR A 76 0.60 5.05 -2.07
CA TYR A 76 -0.47 4.11 -2.41
C TYR A 76 -0.22 3.43 -3.74
N LEU A 77 -0.17 2.10 -3.69
CA LEU A 77 -0.22 1.24 -4.86
C LEU A 77 -1.63 0.68 -4.97
N PRO A 78 -2.44 1.16 -5.93
CA PRO A 78 -3.80 0.67 -6.14
C PRO A 78 -3.79 -0.66 -6.89
N GLN A 79 -4.89 -1.40 -6.80
CA GLN A 79 -5.14 -2.54 -7.65
C GLN A 79 -5.14 -2.12 -9.13
N LYS A 80 -4.51 -2.92 -10.00
CA LYS A 80 -4.29 -2.61 -11.42
C LYS A 80 -5.57 -2.27 -12.17
N SER A 81 -6.69 -2.90 -11.84
CA SER A 81 -7.99 -2.63 -12.46
C SER A 81 -8.49 -1.18 -12.30
N GLY A 82 -7.92 -0.42 -11.38
CA GLY A 82 -8.25 1.00 -11.15
C GLY A 82 -7.40 1.99 -11.93
N ILE A 83 -6.48 1.53 -12.81
CA ILE A 83 -5.56 2.39 -13.56
C ILE A 83 -6.02 2.52 -15.02
N ASP A 84 -6.19 3.75 -15.47
CA ASP A 84 -6.39 4.03 -16.90
C ASP A 84 -5.05 3.97 -17.63
N ILE A 85 -4.79 2.83 -18.26
CA ILE A 85 -3.54 2.61 -19.03
C ILE A 85 -3.48 3.43 -20.33
N HIS A 86 -4.60 3.99 -20.78
CA HIS A 86 -4.65 4.83 -21.99
C HIS A 86 -4.28 6.29 -21.71
N PHE A 87 -4.09 6.64 -20.44
CA PHE A 87 -3.64 7.98 -20.08
C PHE A 87 -2.23 8.24 -20.68
N PRO A 88 -2.03 9.34 -21.46
CA PRO A 88 -0.82 9.54 -22.28
C PRO A 88 0.36 10.06 -21.45
N ILE A 89 0.87 9.23 -20.55
CA ILE A 89 2.07 9.52 -19.74
C ILE A 89 3.14 8.45 -19.90
N THR A 90 4.39 8.85 -19.69
CA THR A 90 5.53 7.94 -19.61
C THR A 90 5.67 7.36 -18.20
N VAL A 91 6.44 6.27 -18.07
CA VAL A 91 6.83 5.69 -16.77
C VAL A 91 7.48 6.75 -15.88
N ARG A 92 8.42 7.54 -16.44
CA ARG A 92 9.08 8.64 -15.72
C ARG A 92 8.07 9.62 -15.12
N GLN A 93 7.12 10.10 -15.92
CA GLN A 93 6.09 11.03 -15.47
C GLN A 93 5.19 10.41 -14.41
N MET A 94 4.82 9.14 -14.58
CA MET A 94 4.01 8.42 -13.60
C MET A 94 4.75 8.28 -12.28
N VAL A 95 6.01 7.87 -12.27
CA VAL A 95 6.80 7.71 -11.04
C VAL A 95 7.00 9.04 -10.34
N LEU A 96 7.41 10.09 -11.07
CA LEU A 96 7.60 11.44 -10.53
C LEU A 96 6.30 12.05 -9.98
N SER A 97 5.12 11.62 -10.46
CA SER A 97 3.84 12.07 -9.90
C SER A 97 3.68 11.70 -8.42
N GLY A 98 4.40 10.68 -7.94
CA GLY A 98 4.43 10.30 -6.52
C GLY A 98 5.10 11.33 -5.59
N LEU A 99 5.84 12.29 -6.16
CA LEU A 99 6.45 13.40 -5.41
C LEU A 99 5.55 14.65 -5.33
N ILE A 100 4.43 14.66 -6.06
CA ILE A 100 3.53 15.82 -6.09
C ILE A 100 2.72 15.85 -4.81
N THR A 101 2.92 16.87 -3.99
CA THR A 101 2.18 17.09 -2.75
C THR A 101 1.39 18.40 -2.83
N GLY A 102 0.05 18.30 -2.81
CA GLY A 102 -0.83 19.47 -2.79
C GLY A 102 -1.06 20.11 -4.18
N TRP A 103 -1.45 21.39 -4.22
CA TRP A 103 -1.85 22.12 -5.43
C TRP A 103 -0.67 22.61 -6.30
N GLY A 104 0.58 22.40 -5.86
CA GLY A 104 1.76 22.77 -6.61
C GLY A 104 2.32 21.59 -7.40
N LEU A 105 2.44 21.74 -8.73
CA LEU A 105 3.15 20.79 -9.60
C LEU A 105 4.68 20.81 -9.39
N ARG A 106 5.16 21.46 -8.32
CA ARG A 106 6.58 21.64 -8.09
C ARG A 106 7.17 20.37 -7.50
N GLN A 107 8.09 19.79 -8.21
CA GLN A 107 8.89 18.67 -7.74
C GLN A 107 10.00 19.16 -6.81
N PRO A 108 10.42 18.36 -5.83
CA PRO A 108 11.57 18.67 -4.99
C PRO A 108 12.86 18.70 -5.83
N ALA A 109 13.88 19.41 -5.35
CA ALA A 109 15.15 19.58 -6.08
C ALA A 109 15.90 18.25 -6.32
N ASP A 110 15.67 17.25 -5.46
CA ASP A 110 16.25 15.90 -5.53
C ASP A 110 15.38 14.88 -6.29
N ALA A 111 14.36 15.36 -7.03
CA ALA A 111 13.41 14.47 -7.74
C ALA A 111 14.10 13.52 -8.72
N GLU A 112 15.10 13.98 -9.47
CA GLU A 112 15.84 13.15 -10.43
C GLU A 112 16.71 12.11 -9.73
N GLN A 113 17.34 12.47 -8.62
CA GLN A 113 18.11 11.52 -7.82
C GLN A 113 17.21 10.41 -7.29
N ARG A 114 16.07 10.76 -6.69
CA ARG A 114 15.08 9.79 -6.19
C ARG A 114 14.52 8.90 -7.28
N LEU A 115 14.29 9.48 -8.47
CA LEU A 115 13.85 8.72 -9.64
C LEU A 115 14.90 7.67 -10.02
N GLY A 116 16.19 8.05 -10.08
CA GLY A 116 17.30 7.14 -10.36
C GLY A 116 17.33 5.98 -9.36
N GLU A 117 17.37 6.28 -8.06
CA GLU A 117 17.42 5.29 -6.99
C GLU A 117 16.26 4.30 -7.03
N VAL A 118 15.01 4.79 -7.20
CA VAL A 118 13.84 3.90 -7.23
C VAL A 118 13.77 3.11 -8.53
N SER A 119 14.24 3.68 -9.64
CA SER A 119 14.25 3.01 -10.94
C SER A 119 15.27 1.88 -11.01
N GLU A 120 16.47 2.09 -10.50
CA GLU A 120 17.50 1.06 -10.34
C GLU A 120 16.98 -0.10 -9.48
N ARG A 121 16.45 0.23 -8.29
CA ARG A 121 15.91 -0.75 -7.34
C ARG A 121 14.81 -1.65 -7.93
N LEU A 122 14.00 -1.10 -8.88
CA LEU A 122 12.86 -1.78 -9.49
C LEU A 122 13.10 -2.23 -10.94
N GLY A 123 14.31 -2.01 -11.48
CA GLY A 123 14.67 -2.36 -12.85
C GLY A 123 13.82 -1.62 -13.88
N LEU A 124 13.56 -0.32 -13.65
CA LEU A 124 12.72 0.51 -14.52
C LEU A 124 13.49 1.39 -15.50
N GLU A 125 14.81 1.50 -15.35
CA GLU A 125 15.66 2.38 -16.16
C GLU A 125 15.43 2.25 -17.67
N PRO A 126 15.32 1.01 -18.25
CA PRO A 126 15.11 0.85 -19.70
C PRO A 126 13.71 1.27 -20.16
N PHE A 127 12.79 1.50 -19.22
CA PHE A 127 11.38 1.76 -19.49
C PHE A 127 10.95 3.20 -19.20
N LEU A 128 11.80 4.04 -18.60
CA LEU A 128 11.44 5.38 -18.13
C LEU A 128 10.77 6.26 -19.19
N HIS A 129 11.20 6.14 -20.43
CA HIS A 129 10.65 6.93 -21.54
C HIS A 129 9.51 6.24 -22.31
N LYS A 130 9.17 5.00 -21.94
CA LYS A 130 8.04 4.30 -22.58
C LYS A 130 6.70 4.84 -22.03
N PRO A 131 5.68 4.91 -22.88
CA PRO A 131 4.33 5.18 -22.43
C PRO A 131 3.80 3.99 -21.61
N ILE A 132 2.94 4.25 -20.61
CA ILE A 132 2.47 3.22 -19.69
C ILE A 132 1.64 2.13 -20.36
N ASN A 133 0.97 2.42 -21.48
CA ASN A 133 0.20 1.46 -22.27
C ASN A 133 1.07 0.45 -23.04
N ALA A 134 2.38 0.73 -23.21
CA ALA A 134 3.33 -0.18 -23.85
C ALA A 134 4.01 -1.13 -22.85
N LEU A 135 3.65 -1.10 -21.58
CA LEU A 135 4.26 -1.92 -20.54
C LEU A 135 3.57 -3.29 -20.42
N SER A 136 4.37 -4.32 -20.09
CA SER A 136 3.80 -5.58 -19.57
C SER A 136 3.11 -5.37 -18.22
N GLY A 137 2.29 -6.34 -17.80
CA GLY A 137 1.63 -6.27 -16.50
C GLY A 137 2.60 -6.10 -15.33
N GLY A 138 3.71 -6.84 -15.34
CA GLY A 138 4.75 -6.74 -14.30
C GLY A 138 5.50 -5.40 -14.35
N GLN A 139 5.85 -4.90 -15.56
CA GLN A 139 6.49 -3.59 -15.70
C GLN A 139 5.59 -2.46 -15.17
N LEU A 140 4.30 -2.50 -15.46
CA LEU A 140 3.34 -1.54 -14.92
C LEU A 140 3.27 -1.62 -13.39
N GLN A 141 3.22 -2.84 -12.83
CA GLN A 141 3.19 -3.05 -11.38
C GLN A 141 4.44 -2.49 -10.70
N ARG A 142 5.64 -2.72 -11.27
CA ARG A 142 6.90 -2.12 -10.79
C ARG A 142 6.84 -0.59 -10.81
N SER A 143 6.32 -0.03 -11.90
CA SER A 143 6.20 1.43 -12.06
C SER A 143 5.22 2.06 -11.06
N LEU A 144 4.12 1.38 -10.76
CA LEU A 144 3.16 1.80 -9.72
C LEU A 144 3.76 1.70 -8.31
N LEU A 145 4.55 0.66 -8.04
CA LEU A 145 5.27 0.54 -6.78
C LEU A 145 6.31 1.66 -6.63
N ALA A 146 7.09 1.95 -7.70
CA ALA A 146 8.03 3.07 -7.73
C ALA A 146 7.34 4.40 -7.39
N ARG A 147 6.20 4.67 -8.02
CA ARG A 147 5.38 5.85 -7.74
C ARG A 147 4.95 5.93 -6.27
N ALA A 148 4.56 4.80 -5.68
CA ALA A 148 4.09 4.77 -4.30
C ALA A 148 5.21 5.06 -3.28
N ILE A 149 6.47 4.68 -3.59
CA ILE A 149 7.56 4.74 -2.61
C ILE A 149 8.56 5.88 -2.85
N ILE A 150 8.55 6.55 -4.02
CA ILE A 150 9.53 7.59 -4.37
C ILE A 150 9.55 8.76 -3.39
N SER A 151 8.43 9.07 -2.74
CA SER A 151 8.34 10.14 -1.74
C SER A 151 8.85 9.75 -0.36
N GLN A 152 9.29 8.50 -0.15
CA GLN A 152 9.68 7.93 1.15
C GLN A 152 8.59 8.17 2.21
N PRO A 153 7.37 7.68 1.98
CA PRO A 153 6.21 8.01 2.81
C PRO A 153 6.27 7.36 4.20
N GLU A 154 5.59 7.97 5.19
CA GLU A 154 5.45 7.40 6.54
C GLU A 154 4.54 6.16 6.57
N VAL A 155 3.61 6.07 5.63
CA VAL A 155 2.70 4.93 5.47
C VAL A 155 2.71 4.48 4.01
N VAL A 156 2.87 3.19 3.79
CA VAL A 156 2.77 2.56 2.46
C VAL A 156 1.56 1.64 2.46
N VAL A 157 0.64 1.89 1.54
CA VAL A 157 -0.56 1.08 1.34
C VAL A 157 -0.45 0.35 0.01
N LEU A 158 -0.48 -0.98 0.06
CA LEU A 158 -0.30 -1.86 -1.10
C LEU A 158 -1.56 -2.71 -1.29
N ASP A 159 -2.28 -2.48 -2.39
CA ASP A 159 -3.49 -3.23 -2.74
C ASP A 159 -3.15 -4.30 -3.79
N GLU A 160 -2.97 -5.54 -3.36
CA GLU A 160 -2.58 -6.69 -4.18
C GLU A 160 -1.29 -6.47 -5.00
N PRO A 161 -0.15 -6.16 -4.36
CA PRO A 161 1.09 -5.81 -5.05
C PRO A 161 1.69 -6.95 -5.88
N LEU A 162 1.30 -8.21 -5.62
CA LEU A 162 1.84 -9.42 -6.26
C LEU A 162 1.03 -9.85 -7.49
N SER A 163 -0.08 -9.17 -7.78
CA SER A 163 -0.91 -9.50 -8.94
C SER A 163 -0.15 -9.25 -10.25
N TYR A 164 -0.15 -10.23 -11.14
CA TYR A 164 0.44 -10.14 -12.49
C TYR A 164 1.99 -10.04 -12.55
N VAL A 165 2.68 -10.46 -11.50
CA VAL A 165 4.14 -10.53 -11.46
C VAL A 165 4.62 -11.98 -11.56
N ASP A 166 5.82 -12.17 -12.09
CA ASP A 166 6.48 -13.48 -12.10
C ASP A 166 7.07 -13.78 -10.71
N LYS A 167 7.35 -15.09 -10.45
CA LYS A 167 7.88 -15.53 -9.15
C LYS A 167 9.21 -14.87 -8.76
N HIS A 168 10.04 -14.54 -9.74
CA HIS A 168 11.33 -13.89 -9.46
C HIS A 168 11.10 -12.47 -8.92
N PHE A 169 10.20 -11.72 -9.57
CA PHE A 169 9.89 -10.38 -9.13
C PHE A 169 9.03 -10.36 -7.84
N GLU A 170 8.21 -11.38 -7.62
CA GLU A 170 7.50 -11.57 -6.36
C GLU A 170 8.46 -11.55 -5.15
N GLN A 171 9.55 -12.32 -5.22
CA GLN A 171 10.59 -12.32 -4.18
C GLN A 171 11.22 -10.93 -3.98
N GLN A 172 11.48 -10.21 -5.07
CA GLN A 172 11.99 -8.83 -4.99
C GLN A 172 11.00 -7.90 -4.29
N ILE A 173 9.70 -8.01 -4.58
CA ILE A 173 8.65 -7.23 -3.88
C ILE A 173 8.68 -7.52 -2.38
N TYR A 174 8.77 -8.78 -1.95
CA TYR A 174 8.87 -9.10 -0.53
C TYR A 174 10.08 -8.46 0.13
N HIS A 175 11.25 -8.49 -0.51
CA HIS A 175 12.45 -7.82 0.00
C HIS A 175 12.26 -6.30 0.10
N ILE A 176 11.68 -5.68 -0.93
CA ILE A 176 11.40 -4.23 -0.94
C ILE A 176 10.43 -3.87 0.18
N VAL A 177 9.36 -4.65 0.35
CA VAL A 177 8.36 -4.41 1.42
C VAL A 177 8.97 -4.61 2.80
N ALA A 178 9.83 -5.63 2.97
CA ALA A 178 10.56 -5.83 4.24
C ALA A 178 11.52 -4.67 4.56
N ASP A 179 12.17 -4.10 3.56
CA ASP A 179 13.01 -2.92 3.73
C ASP A 179 12.18 -1.67 4.08
N LEU A 180 11.07 -1.46 3.38
CA LEU A 180 10.15 -0.34 3.66
C LEU A 180 9.60 -0.42 5.09
N ALA A 181 9.33 -1.63 5.60
CA ALA A 181 8.81 -1.84 6.96
C ALA A 181 9.79 -1.40 8.06
N LYS A 182 11.07 -1.17 7.75
CA LYS A 182 12.06 -0.65 8.72
C LYS A 182 11.84 0.84 9.04
N SER A 183 11.27 1.59 8.11
CA SER A 183 11.12 3.06 8.20
C SER A 183 9.69 3.56 8.00
N SER A 184 8.80 2.72 7.47
CA SER A 184 7.42 3.08 7.16
C SER A 184 6.45 2.09 7.82
N THR A 185 5.25 2.57 8.09
CA THR A 185 4.09 1.72 8.45
C THR A 185 3.55 1.08 7.18
N ILE A 186 3.36 -0.23 7.18
CA ILE A 186 2.90 -0.98 6.00
C ILE A 186 1.46 -1.45 6.19
N ILE A 187 0.62 -1.23 5.20
CA ILE A 187 -0.72 -1.82 5.09
C ILE A 187 -0.77 -2.57 3.76
N LEU A 188 -0.90 -3.88 3.82
CA LEU A 188 -0.81 -4.73 2.64
C LEU A 188 -2.03 -5.65 2.52
N VAL A 189 -2.76 -5.52 1.42
CA VAL A 189 -3.81 -6.45 1.03
C VAL A 189 -3.22 -7.53 0.14
N SER A 190 -3.42 -8.79 0.50
CA SER A 190 -3.01 -9.92 -0.34
C SER A 190 -3.92 -11.12 -0.12
N HIS A 191 -4.02 -11.96 -1.15
CA HIS A 191 -4.59 -13.28 -1.07
C HIS A 191 -3.56 -14.34 -0.65
N GLU A 192 -2.27 -14.08 -0.89
CA GLU A 192 -1.17 -14.96 -0.52
C GLU A 192 -0.64 -14.59 0.86
N MET A 193 -1.20 -15.26 1.88
CA MET A 193 -0.89 -14.96 3.28
C MET A 193 0.34 -15.68 3.82
N THR A 194 0.86 -16.69 3.12
CA THR A 194 1.91 -17.58 3.65
C THR A 194 3.19 -16.83 4.03
N VAL A 195 3.72 -15.99 3.15
CA VAL A 195 4.92 -15.18 3.43
C VAL A 195 4.57 -13.94 4.25
N ILE A 196 3.46 -13.27 3.90
CA ILE A 196 3.03 -12.01 4.50
C ILE A 196 2.68 -12.21 5.97
N SER A 197 2.06 -13.33 6.36
CA SER A 197 1.74 -13.63 7.76
C SER A 197 2.98 -13.72 8.65
N GLY A 198 4.11 -14.15 8.10
CA GLY A 198 5.38 -14.17 8.83
C GLY A 198 6.04 -12.80 8.99
N MET A 199 5.66 -11.82 8.17
CA MET A 199 6.17 -10.45 8.20
C MET A 199 5.28 -9.51 8.99
N ALA A 200 3.96 -9.76 8.99
CA ALA A 200 2.97 -8.90 9.61
C ALA A 200 2.94 -9.07 11.14
N ASN A 201 2.88 -7.97 11.86
CA ASN A 201 2.64 -7.96 13.30
C ASN A 201 1.16 -7.74 13.63
N LYS A 202 0.33 -7.41 12.64
CA LYS A 202 -1.10 -7.18 12.77
C LYS A 202 -1.84 -7.78 11.60
N HIS A 203 -2.85 -8.59 11.88
CA HIS A 203 -3.71 -9.18 10.85
C HIS A 203 -5.13 -8.68 11.03
N ILE A 204 -5.76 -8.29 9.93
CA ILE A 204 -7.19 -8.01 9.89
C ILE A 204 -7.87 -8.84 8.82
N ILE A 205 -9.05 -9.35 9.14
CA ILE A 205 -9.92 -10.06 8.21
C ILE A 205 -11.10 -9.16 7.91
N VAL A 206 -11.29 -8.88 6.61
CA VAL A 206 -12.43 -8.10 6.12
C VAL A 206 -13.48 -9.05 5.58
N ASN A 207 -14.66 -9.08 6.21
CA ASN A 207 -15.81 -9.86 5.75
C ASN A 207 -17.11 -9.16 6.19
N ARG A 208 -17.57 -8.18 5.42
CA ARG A 208 -18.70 -7.27 5.76
C ARG A 208 -18.55 -6.56 7.12
N GLY A 209 -17.44 -6.70 7.73
CA GLY A 209 -16.94 -6.11 8.97
C GLY A 209 -15.43 -6.22 8.97
N VAL A 210 -14.79 -5.83 10.06
CA VAL A 210 -13.34 -5.95 10.25
C VAL A 210 -13.09 -6.67 11.58
N GLU A 211 -12.44 -7.81 11.50
CA GLU A 211 -11.96 -8.56 12.66
C GLU A 211 -10.45 -8.37 12.78
N VAL A 212 -9.98 -7.94 13.93
CA VAL A 212 -8.55 -7.83 14.23
C VAL A 212 -8.10 -9.13 14.86
N CYS A 213 -7.31 -9.91 14.12
CA CYS A 213 -6.66 -11.09 14.67
C CYS A 213 -5.41 -10.64 15.42
N GLN A 214 -5.45 -10.65 16.73
CA GLN A 214 -4.24 -10.50 17.54
C GLN A 214 -3.49 -11.82 17.50
N ASN A 215 -2.43 -11.89 16.72
CA ASN A 215 -1.51 -13.03 16.71
C ASN A 215 -0.72 -13.02 18.04
N THR A 216 -1.22 -13.76 19.02
CA THR A 216 -0.57 -13.93 20.33
C THR A 216 0.68 -14.84 20.26
N HIS A 217 1.03 -15.41 19.09
CA HIS A 217 2.09 -16.41 18.98
C HIS A 217 3.35 -16.01 18.20
N HIS A 218 3.44 -14.78 17.69
CA HIS A 218 4.65 -14.33 17.03
C HIS A 218 5.15 -13.06 17.71
N GLY A 219 6.13 -13.23 18.60
CA GLY A 219 7.03 -12.14 18.95
C GLY A 219 7.62 -11.54 17.66
N PRO A 220 8.28 -10.37 17.70
CA PRO A 220 8.76 -9.66 16.52
C PRO A 220 9.75 -10.56 15.76
N ARG A 221 9.23 -11.40 14.85
CA ARG A 221 10.06 -12.11 13.89
C ARG A 221 10.50 -11.06 12.89
N SER A 222 11.82 -10.93 12.74
CA SER A 222 12.40 -10.10 11.69
C SER A 222 11.65 -10.41 10.38
N PRO A 223 11.18 -9.40 9.62
CA PRO A 223 10.58 -9.60 8.29
C PRO A 223 11.40 -10.52 7.40
N TYR A 224 12.73 -10.54 7.57
CA TYR A 224 13.66 -11.42 6.86
C TYR A 224 13.60 -12.91 7.27
N ALA A 225 13.08 -13.23 8.45
CA ALA A 225 12.99 -14.64 8.87
C ALA A 225 11.98 -15.42 8.03
N ALA A 226 10.88 -14.78 7.62
CA ALA A 226 9.87 -15.38 6.77
C ALA A 226 10.40 -15.68 5.34
N LEU A 227 11.29 -14.82 4.81
CA LEU A 227 11.87 -14.96 3.49
C LEU A 227 12.85 -16.15 3.39
N LYS A 228 13.48 -16.56 4.49
CA LYS A 228 14.41 -17.71 4.51
C LYS A 228 13.72 -19.08 4.37
N TYR A 229 12.45 -19.19 4.73
CA TYR A 229 11.71 -20.45 4.63
C TYR A 229 11.14 -20.71 3.23
N HIS A 230 10.93 -19.70 2.43
CA HIS A 230 10.35 -19.83 1.08
C HIS A 230 11.37 -20.28 0.01
N ASN A 231 12.67 -20.24 0.31
CA ASN A 231 13.75 -20.66 -0.60
C ASN A 231 14.14 -22.17 -0.45
N ARG A 232 13.34 -22.98 0.24
CA ARG A 232 13.64 -24.41 0.49
C ARG A 232 12.63 -25.38 -0.13
N GLU A 233 11.70 -24.91 -0.93
CA GLU A 233 10.83 -25.70 -1.81
C GLU A 233 11.08 -25.28 -3.28
#